data_602416806550b3ffa79dea7ab9f09a2b
#
_entry.id   602416806550b3ffa79dea7ab9f09a2b
#
_cell.length_a   1.000
_cell.length_b   1.000
_cell.length_c   1.000
_cell.angle_alpha   90.00
_cell.angle_beta   90.00
_cell.angle_gamma   90.00
#
_symmetry.space_group_name_H-M   'P 1'
#
loop_
_entity.id
_entity.type
_entity.pdbx_description
1 polymer ?
#
loop_
_entity_poly.entity_id
_entity_poly.type
_entity_poly.pdbx_seq_one_letter_code
_entity_poly.pdbx_strand_id
1 'polypeptide(L)'
;MTDKVVLCGANSYEQKYYFNEEFQSLPQSVKDELHIMCVLFTEDVGGILTMEYDEKGNLDFQVISEEGDYLFDEIGSVLKIKEYQETKKELLEAL
;
A
#
# COMPACT_ATOMS: atom_id res chain seq x y z
N MET A 1 -3.91 -7.67 -21.23
CA MET A 1 -2.78 -7.60 -20.28
C MET A 1 -2.77 -6.27 -19.57
N THR A 2 -2.85 -6.31 -18.27
CA THR A 2 -2.80 -5.08 -17.49
C THR A 2 -1.35 -4.80 -17.12
N ASP A 3 -0.84 -3.67 -17.58
CA ASP A 3 0.51 -3.24 -17.26
C ASP A 3 0.52 -2.48 -15.94
N LYS A 4 0.20 -3.21 -14.87
CA LYS A 4 0.26 -2.62 -13.53
C LYS A 4 1.68 -2.74 -12.99
N VAL A 5 2.18 -1.63 -12.46
CA VAL A 5 3.51 -1.58 -11.89
C VAL A 5 3.38 -1.43 -10.39
N VAL A 6 3.89 -2.40 -9.65
CA VAL A 6 3.86 -2.37 -8.18
C VAL A 6 4.93 -1.40 -7.68
N LEU A 7 4.51 -0.47 -6.84
CA LEU A 7 5.43 0.46 -6.17
C LEU A 7 5.97 -0.17 -4.88
N CYS A 8 5.07 -0.62 -4.02
CA CYS A 8 5.43 -1.21 -2.74
C CYS A 8 4.25 -1.99 -2.16
N GLY A 9 4.48 -2.70 -1.09
CA GLY A 9 3.42 -3.44 -0.42
C GLY A 9 3.87 -4.03 0.90
N ALA A 10 2.90 -4.42 1.71
CA ALA A 10 3.15 -5.08 2.99
C ALA A 10 2.23 -6.30 3.12
N ASN A 11 2.75 -7.34 3.73
CA ASN A 11 2.05 -8.60 3.93
C ASN A 11 2.03 -8.93 5.41
N SER A 12 0.85 -8.85 6.05
CA SER A 12 0.71 -9.13 7.47
C SER A 12 0.93 -10.60 7.82
N TYR A 13 0.64 -11.50 6.89
CA TYR A 13 0.77 -12.95 7.13
C TYR A 13 2.23 -13.37 7.21
N GLU A 14 3.08 -12.77 6.38
CA GLU A 14 4.51 -13.04 6.35
C GLU A 14 5.33 -12.01 7.12
N GLN A 15 4.70 -10.92 7.55
CA GLN A 15 5.34 -9.80 8.23
C GLN A 15 6.51 -9.25 7.42
N LYS A 16 6.24 -9.02 6.13
CA LYS A 16 7.24 -8.51 5.19
C LYS A 16 6.76 -7.26 4.49
N TYR A 17 7.73 -6.42 4.14
CA TYR A 17 7.52 -5.23 3.33
C TYR A 17 8.32 -5.37 2.04
N TYR A 18 7.70 -4.99 0.92
CA TYR A 18 8.32 -4.99 -0.39
C TYR A 18 8.37 -3.57 -0.95
N PHE A 19 9.52 -3.17 -1.48
CA PHE A 19 9.66 -1.92 -2.21
C PHE A 19 10.31 -2.22 -3.56
N ASN A 20 9.70 -1.72 -4.64
CA ASN A 20 10.18 -1.97 -5.98
C ASN A 20 11.47 -1.18 -6.25
N GLU A 21 12.53 -1.89 -6.59
CA GLU A 21 13.84 -1.30 -6.84
C GLU A 21 13.86 -0.30 -7.98
N GLU A 22 12.92 -0.38 -8.91
CA GLU A 22 12.79 0.58 -10.01
C GLU A 22 12.50 2.00 -9.51
N PHE A 23 12.04 2.14 -8.28
CA PHE A 23 11.71 3.42 -7.68
C PHE A 23 12.73 3.89 -6.64
N GLN A 24 13.93 3.33 -6.65
CA GLN A 24 14.97 3.70 -5.68
C GLN A 24 15.43 5.14 -5.77
N SER A 25 15.17 5.80 -6.90
CA SER A 25 15.52 7.21 -7.07
C SER A 25 14.63 8.17 -6.29
N LEU A 26 13.54 7.67 -5.71
CA LEU A 26 12.69 8.49 -4.85
C LEU A 26 13.47 8.97 -3.63
N PRO A 27 13.16 10.16 -3.09
CA PRO A 27 13.79 10.63 -1.87
C PRO A 27 13.63 9.64 -0.73
N GLN A 28 14.65 9.54 0.12
CA GLN A 28 14.62 8.60 1.24
C GLN A 28 13.43 8.87 2.17
N SER A 29 13.08 10.14 2.39
CA SER A 29 11.94 10.49 3.23
C SER A 29 10.62 9.94 2.66
N VAL A 30 10.47 9.95 1.34
CA VAL A 30 9.29 9.38 0.67
C VAL A 30 9.27 7.87 0.84
N LYS A 31 10.41 7.22 0.65
CA LYS A 31 10.51 5.77 0.81
C LYS A 31 10.20 5.33 2.24
N ASP A 32 10.70 6.08 3.22
CA ASP A 32 10.44 5.77 4.63
C ASP A 32 8.97 5.94 4.97
N GLU A 33 8.33 6.99 4.46
CA GLU A 33 6.92 7.22 4.72
C GLU A 33 6.02 6.15 4.10
N LEU A 34 6.36 5.70 2.89
CA LEU A 34 5.65 4.59 2.25
C LEU A 34 5.77 3.31 3.05
N HIS A 35 6.97 3.03 3.57
CA HIS A 35 7.21 1.87 4.41
C HIS A 35 6.33 1.90 5.66
N ILE A 36 6.34 3.03 6.36
CA ILE A 36 5.55 3.19 7.59
C ILE A 36 4.06 3.05 7.30
N MET A 37 3.57 3.71 6.26
CA MET A 37 2.15 3.62 5.86
C MET A 37 1.71 2.20 5.63
N CYS A 38 2.47 1.45 4.83
CA CYS A 38 2.10 0.09 4.46
C CYS A 38 2.12 -0.85 5.66
N VAL A 39 3.15 -0.75 6.50
CA VAL A 39 3.27 -1.62 7.67
C VAL A 39 2.18 -1.31 8.70
N LEU A 40 1.92 -0.03 8.98
CA LEU A 40 0.86 0.35 9.91
C LEU A 40 -0.52 -0.06 9.40
N PHE A 41 -0.74 0.05 8.10
CA PHE A 41 -2.00 -0.39 7.51
C PHE A 41 -2.26 -1.86 7.82
N THR A 42 -1.30 -2.72 7.51
CA THR A 42 -1.47 -4.16 7.72
C THR A 42 -1.48 -4.54 9.19
N GLU A 43 -0.84 -3.77 10.07
CA GLU A 43 -0.95 -4.00 11.51
C GLU A 43 -2.35 -3.66 12.03
N ASP A 44 -2.97 -2.62 11.48
CA ASP A 44 -4.31 -2.20 11.92
C ASP A 44 -5.42 -3.08 11.37
N VAL A 45 -5.37 -3.42 10.10
CA VAL A 45 -6.49 -4.09 9.43
C VAL A 45 -6.17 -5.51 8.98
N GLY A 46 -4.92 -5.90 8.97
CA GLY A 46 -4.50 -7.21 8.48
C GLY A 46 -4.41 -7.25 6.95
N GLY A 47 -4.31 -8.46 6.41
CA GLY A 47 -4.28 -8.67 4.97
C GLY A 47 -2.96 -8.33 4.30
N ILE A 48 -3.04 -8.12 3.00
CA ILE A 48 -1.90 -7.75 2.16
C ILE A 48 -2.26 -6.46 1.44
N LEU A 49 -1.46 -5.42 1.64
CA LEU A 49 -1.63 -4.15 0.96
C LEU A 49 -0.60 -4.04 -0.16
N THR A 50 -1.07 -3.69 -1.36
CA THR A 50 -0.20 -3.41 -2.49
C THR A 50 -0.55 -2.03 -3.04
N MET A 51 0.45 -1.19 -3.24
CA MET A 51 0.30 0.09 -3.92
C MET A 51 0.86 -0.07 -5.32
N GLU A 52 0.02 0.17 -6.32
CA GLU A 52 0.42 -0.06 -7.72
C GLU A 52 -0.12 1.01 -8.64
N TYR A 53 0.59 1.24 -9.74
CA TYR A 53 0.16 2.16 -10.79
C TYR A 53 -0.60 1.39 -11.86
N ASP A 54 -1.71 1.96 -12.33
CA ASP A 54 -2.45 1.41 -13.45
C ASP A 54 -1.82 1.85 -14.78
N GLU A 55 -2.43 1.46 -15.90
CA GLU A 55 -1.97 1.79 -17.24
C GLU A 55 -1.88 3.30 -17.50
N LYS A 56 -2.68 4.07 -16.79
CA LYS A 56 -2.76 5.54 -16.95
C LYS A 56 -1.82 6.28 -16.00
N GLY A 57 -1.10 5.54 -15.16
CA GLY A 57 -0.20 6.14 -14.18
C GLY A 57 -0.89 6.56 -12.89
N ASN A 58 -2.13 6.14 -12.66
CA ASN A 58 -2.82 6.40 -11.40
C ASN A 58 -2.39 5.40 -10.34
N LEU A 59 -2.18 5.89 -9.13
CA LEU A 59 -1.80 5.04 -8.00
C LEU A 59 -3.03 4.45 -7.33
N ASP A 60 -3.09 3.13 -7.27
CA ASP A 60 -4.19 2.40 -6.64
C ASP A 60 -3.71 1.64 -5.42
N PHE A 61 -4.61 1.50 -4.44
CA PHE A 61 -4.39 0.66 -3.27
C PHE A 61 -5.18 -0.63 -3.47
N GLN A 62 -4.47 -1.76 -3.46
CA GLN A 62 -5.08 -3.08 -3.56
C GLN A 62 -4.93 -3.81 -2.24
N VAL A 63 -6.03 -4.31 -1.71
CA VAL A 63 -6.03 -5.03 -0.43
C VAL A 63 -6.66 -6.39 -0.65
N ILE A 64 -5.95 -7.43 -0.24
CA ILE A 64 -6.48 -8.80 -0.28
C ILE A 64 -6.28 -9.45 1.08
N SER A 65 -7.14 -10.41 1.40
CA SER A 65 -7.02 -11.22 2.60
C SER A 65 -7.04 -12.68 2.23
N GLU A 66 -6.42 -13.52 3.06
CA GLU A 66 -6.50 -14.96 2.87
C GLU A 66 -7.91 -15.45 3.19
N GLU A 67 -8.34 -16.48 2.48
CA GLU A 67 -9.64 -17.10 2.74
C GLU A 67 -9.69 -17.60 4.18
N GLY A 68 -10.78 -17.26 4.86
CA GLY A 68 -10.95 -17.67 6.25
C GLY A 68 -10.29 -16.79 7.29
N ASP A 69 -9.69 -15.67 6.87
CA ASP A 69 -9.09 -14.73 7.82
C ASP A 69 -10.18 -13.88 8.50
N TYR A 70 -10.60 -14.30 9.68
CA TYR A 70 -11.63 -13.60 10.45
C TYR A 70 -11.10 -12.35 11.15
N LEU A 71 -9.79 -12.16 11.19
CA LEU A 71 -9.18 -11.00 11.84
C LEU A 71 -9.03 -9.83 10.89
N PHE A 72 -9.20 -10.06 9.58
CA PHE A 72 -9.11 -9.00 8.60
C PHE A 72 -10.28 -8.03 8.73
N ASP A 73 -9.96 -6.74 8.89
CA ASP A 73 -10.96 -5.69 9.04
C ASP A 73 -11.27 -5.05 7.68
N GLU A 74 -12.25 -5.62 6.97
CA GLU A 74 -12.61 -5.15 5.63
C GLU A 74 -13.12 -3.71 5.64
N ILE A 75 -13.96 -3.37 6.62
CA ILE A 75 -14.49 -2.01 6.73
C ILE A 75 -13.37 -1.04 7.08
N GLY A 76 -12.54 -1.41 8.04
CA GLY A 76 -11.39 -0.61 8.45
C GLY A 76 -10.41 -0.38 7.31
N SER A 77 -10.22 -1.38 6.42
CA SER A 77 -9.31 -1.23 5.29
C SER A 77 -9.80 -0.14 4.32
N VAL A 78 -11.09 -0.09 4.04
CA VAL A 78 -11.68 0.92 3.16
C VAL A 78 -11.52 2.32 3.78
N LEU A 79 -11.82 2.43 5.08
CA LEU A 79 -11.72 3.72 5.79
C LEU A 79 -10.27 4.19 5.87
N LYS A 80 -9.32 3.28 6.09
CA LYS A 80 -7.90 3.61 6.18
C LYS A 80 -7.36 4.12 4.84
N ILE A 81 -7.77 3.49 3.75
CA ILE A 81 -7.38 3.93 2.41
C ILE A 81 -7.89 5.35 2.15
N LYS A 82 -9.14 5.62 2.48
CA LYS A 82 -9.70 6.97 2.33
C LYS A 82 -8.95 7.98 3.17
N GLU A 83 -8.61 7.62 4.40
CA GLU A 83 -7.82 8.47 5.28
C GLU A 83 -6.47 8.80 4.66
N TYR A 84 -5.77 7.80 4.11
CA TYR A 84 -4.49 8.02 3.47
C TYR A 84 -4.61 8.88 2.22
N GLN A 85 -5.66 8.72 1.43
CA GLN A 85 -5.89 9.54 0.25
C GLN A 85 -6.09 11.02 0.61
N GLU A 86 -6.58 11.31 1.80
CA GLU A 86 -6.76 12.68 2.29
C GLU A 86 -5.53 13.19 3.04
N THR A 87 -5.02 12.42 4.01
CA THR A 87 -3.94 12.87 4.88
C THR A 87 -2.57 12.78 4.24
N LYS A 88 -2.39 11.89 3.27
CA LYS A 88 -1.14 11.66 2.56
C LYS A 88 -1.17 12.19 1.13
N LYS A 89 -2.07 13.12 0.87
CA LYS A 89 -2.29 13.66 -0.47
C LYS A 89 -1.00 14.20 -1.10
N GLU A 90 -0.22 14.97 -0.36
CA GLU A 90 1.03 15.53 -0.86
C GLU A 90 2.04 14.45 -1.21
N LEU A 91 2.14 13.43 -0.37
CA LEU A 91 3.02 12.30 -0.63
C LEU A 91 2.61 11.56 -1.89
N LEU A 92 1.32 11.25 -2.02
CA LEU A 92 0.79 10.48 -3.15
C LEU A 92 0.91 11.26 -4.46
N GLU A 93 0.74 12.58 -4.42
CA GLU A 93 0.90 13.44 -5.59
C GLU A 93 2.36 13.57 -6.02
N ALA A 94 3.30 13.40 -5.11
CA ALA A 94 4.72 13.47 -5.39
C ALA A 94 5.29 12.22 -6.06
N LEU A 95 4.51 11.15 -6.10
CA LEU A 95 4.96 9.86 -6.66
C LEU A 95 4.81 9.77 -8.17
#